data_ff35384dcdc0e8acd58bebbd371194d7
#
_entry.id   ff35384dcdc0e8acd58bebbd371194d7
#
_cell.length_a   1.000
_cell.length_b   1.000
_cell.length_c   1.000
_cell.angle_alpha   90.00
_cell.angle_beta   90.00
_cell.angle_gamma   90.00
#
_symmetry.space_group_name_H-M   'P 1'
#
loop_
_entity.id
_entity.type
_entity.pdbx_description
1 polymer ?
#
loop_
_entity_poly.entity_id
_entity_poly.type
_entity_poly.pdbx_seq_one_letter_code
_entity_poly.pdbx_strand_id
1 'polypeptide(L)'
;VSKLLCAFPKSQILCYKLIGVRKQNVLPKRNKLVKKLSYIIYKIIFFINILFNKITKRSILIWFKEFIEDDSYKTINILNKKVNFFVPNQITQWRVETFFTKEPETLEWIDSFNDNKKIIFWDVGANIGLYSIYAALKYSDIEIISFEPSTSNLRILSRNISINKLEEKIKINQLPLTKDQNQYLMFEESEFIEGWSMNTFGAGIDFEGKSMQPKNRYKIFGTNINYLIENNILSIPNYIKIDVDGIEHLILEGASDYLDNSEIRSMSIELNENFKEQFNS
;
A
#
# COMPACT_ATOMS: atom_id res chain seq x y z
N VAL A 1 10.70 19.70 10.01
CA VAL A 1 9.59 18.83 10.44
C VAL A 1 8.61 19.71 11.18
N SER A 2 7.61 20.26 10.47
CA SER A 2 6.53 21.00 11.08
C SER A 2 5.41 20.03 11.44
N LYS A 3 5.06 19.96 12.73
CA LYS A 3 3.90 19.24 13.23
C LYS A 3 2.66 20.12 13.01
N LEU A 4 1.71 19.67 12.22
CA LEU A 4 0.37 20.28 12.23
C LEU A 4 -0.46 19.51 13.26
N LEU A 5 -0.81 20.19 14.35
CA LEU A 5 -1.83 19.74 15.29
C LEU A 5 -3.17 20.28 14.77
N CYS A 6 -3.97 19.43 14.12
CA CYS A 6 -5.38 19.74 13.92
C CYS A 6 -6.10 19.36 15.22
N ALA A 7 -6.40 20.35 16.05
CA ALA A 7 -7.15 20.15 17.28
C ALA A 7 -8.65 20.15 16.97
N PHE A 8 -9.27 18.97 16.97
CA PHE A 8 -10.70 18.85 17.17
C PHE A 8 -10.98 18.73 18.67
N PRO A 9 -12.10 19.26 19.20
CA PRO A 9 -12.29 19.48 20.64
C PRO A 9 -12.33 18.24 21.54
N LYS A 10 -12.30 17.03 21.03
CA LYS A 10 -12.39 15.78 21.80
C LYS A 10 -11.53 14.61 21.36
N SER A 11 -10.83 14.68 20.22
CA SER A 11 -9.89 13.65 19.78
C SER A 11 -8.55 14.29 19.43
N GLN A 12 -7.45 13.71 19.89
CA GLN A 12 -6.12 14.11 19.42
C GLN A 12 -5.92 13.49 18.04
N ILE A 13 -6.36 14.17 16.98
CA ILE A 13 -5.95 13.82 15.62
C ILE A 13 -4.52 14.30 15.46
N LEU A 14 -3.57 13.38 15.59
CA LEU A 14 -2.19 13.64 15.22
C LEU A 14 -2.05 13.51 13.70
N CYS A 15 -2.19 14.62 12.99
CA CYS A 15 -1.75 14.68 11.61
C CYS A 15 -0.22 14.58 11.59
N TYR A 16 0.32 13.42 11.29
CA TYR A 16 1.73 13.27 10.98
C TYR A 16 1.92 13.32 9.48
N LYS A 17 2.80 14.22 9.13
CA LYS A 17 3.51 14.35 7.87
C LYS A 17 2.93 15.33 6.87
N LEU A 18 3.26 16.59 7.09
CA LEU A 18 3.53 17.50 6.00
C LEU A 18 4.76 17.00 5.26
N ILE A 19 4.58 16.42 4.09
CA ILE A 19 5.71 16.14 3.21
C ILE A 19 6.09 17.47 2.56
N GLY A 20 6.96 18.21 3.22
CA GLY A 20 7.75 19.18 2.50
C GLY A 20 8.51 18.41 1.42
N VAL A 21 8.24 18.72 0.16
CA VAL A 21 8.84 18.17 -1.06
C VAL A 21 9.27 16.71 -0.87
N ARG A 22 8.39 15.79 -1.20
CA ARG A 22 8.76 14.37 -1.32
C ARG A 22 10.11 14.36 -2.03
N LYS A 23 11.20 14.06 -1.32
CA LYS A 23 12.45 13.70 -2.00
C LYS A 23 12.02 12.63 -2.95
N GLN A 24 11.96 12.96 -4.25
CA GLN A 24 11.50 12.08 -5.32
C GLN A 24 11.82 10.66 -4.92
N ASN A 25 10.83 9.78 -4.88
CA ASN A 25 11.05 8.37 -4.58
C ASN A 25 12.30 7.98 -5.33
N VAL A 26 13.44 7.93 -4.64
CA VAL A 26 14.70 7.58 -5.29
C VAL A 26 14.55 6.10 -5.56
N LEU A 27 13.92 5.83 -6.70
CA LEU A 27 13.88 4.48 -7.25
C LEU A 27 15.27 3.89 -7.12
N PRO A 28 15.39 2.64 -6.70
CA PRO A 28 16.69 2.01 -6.49
C PRO A 28 17.59 2.34 -7.68
N LYS A 29 18.79 2.90 -7.41
CA LYS A 29 19.74 3.22 -8.47
C LYS A 29 19.93 1.97 -9.29
N ARG A 30 19.29 1.94 -10.47
CA ARG A 30 19.39 0.79 -11.37
C ARG A 30 20.86 0.63 -11.75
N ASN A 31 21.51 -0.41 -11.25
CA ASN A 31 22.86 -0.74 -11.68
C ASN A 31 22.79 -1.15 -13.14
N LYS A 32 23.15 -0.19 -14.02
CA LYS A 32 23.05 -0.35 -15.48
C LYS A 32 23.84 -1.57 -15.98
N LEU A 33 24.96 -1.88 -15.32
CA LEU A 33 25.81 -3.03 -15.69
C LEU A 33 25.12 -4.35 -15.37
N VAL A 34 24.58 -4.49 -14.15
CA VAL A 34 23.83 -5.69 -13.73
C VAL A 34 22.62 -5.91 -14.63
N LYS A 35 21.86 -4.84 -14.91
CA LYS A 35 20.71 -4.91 -15.84
C LYS A 35 21.13 -5.39 -17.23
N LYS A 36 22.25 -4.87 -17.76
CA LYS A 36 22.75 -5.25 -19.09
C LYS A 36 23.18 -6.73 -19.10
N LEU A 37 23.90 -7.17 -18.08
CA LEU A 37 24.32 -8.57 -17.93
C LEU A 37 23.13 -9.52 -17.85
N SER A 38 22.16 -9.22 -16.98
CA SER A 38 20.92 -10.01 -16.84
C SER A 38 20.16 -10.08 -18.17
N TYR A 39 20.10 -8.98 -18.93
CA TYR A 39 19.48 -8.99 -20.25
C TYR A 39 20.20 -9.88 -21.26
N ILE A 40 21.54 -9.92 -21.25
CA ILE A 40 22.32 -10.81 -22.11
C ILE A 40 22.03 -12.26 -21.78
N ILE A 41 22.04 -12.63 -20.49
CA ILE A 41 21.71 -13.98 -20.02
C ILE A 41 20.29 -14.37 -20.43
N TYR A 42 19.32 -13.46 -20.21
CA TYR A 42 17.95 -13.66 -20.66
C TYR A 42 17.86 -13.94 -22.18
N LYS A 43 18.62 -13.19 -23.02
CA LYS A 43 18.62 -13.40 -24.47
C LYS A 43 19.16 -14.76 -24.86
N ILE A 44 20.17 -15.25 -24.17
CA ILE A 44 20.71 -16.62 -24.39
C ILE A 44 19.64 -17.65 -24.08
N ILE A 45 19.02 -17.58 -22.90
CA ILE A 45 17.94 -18.50 -22.49
C ILE A 45 16.76 -18.41 -23.47
N PHE A 46 16.39 -17.19 -23.88
CA PHE A 46 15.32 -16.98 -24.85
C PHE A 46 15.61 -17.65 -26.20
N PHE A 47 16.85 -17.54 -26.71
CA PHE A 47 17.27 -18.19 -27.95
C PHE A 47 17.21 -19.72 -27.82
N ILE A 48 17.71 -20.29 -26.71
CA ILE A 48 17.61 -21.72 -26.41
C ILE A 48 16.13 -22.15 -26.42
N ASN A 49 15.25 -21.37 -25.80
CA ASN A 49 13.82 -21.65 -25.79
C ASN A 49 13.20 -21.67 -27.19
N ILE A 50 13.62 -20.79 -28.10
CA ILE A 50 13.15 -20.80 -29.49
C ILE A 50 13.51 -22.13 -30.18
N LEU A 51 14.75 -22.58 -30.02
CA LEU A 51 15.22 -23.86 -30.59
C LEU A 51 14.47 -25.04 -29.99
N PHE A 52 14.35 -25.07 -28.67
CA PHE A 52 13.62 -26.10 -27.93
C PHE A 52 12.14 -26.18 -28.35
N ASN A 53 11.49 -25.04 -28.47
CA ASN A 53 10.08 -24.96 -28.89
C ASN A 53 9.86 -25.47 -30.32
N LYS A 54 10.80 -25.20 -31.25
CA LYS A 54 10.74 -25.71 -32.62
C LYS A 54 10.70 -27.24 -32.66
N ILE A 55 11.46 -27.91 -31.77
CA ILE A 55 11.59 -29.37 -31.72
C ILE A 55 10.45 -29.99 -30.91
N THR A 56 10.19 -29.47 -29.73
CA THR A 56 9.30 -30.12 -28.73
C THR A 56 7.89 -29.56 -28.68
N LYS A 57 7.64 -28.39 -29.32
CA LYS A 57 6.40 -27.59 -29.22
C LYS A 57 6.10 -27.11 -27.76
N ARG A 58 7.12 -27.09 -26.91
CA ARG A 58 7.01 -26.68 -25.50
C ARG A 58 7.94 -25.49 -25.21
N SER A 59 7.59 -24.67 -24.22
CA SER A 59 8.40 -23.54 -23.75
C SER A 59 9.04 -23.86 -22.40
N ILE A 60 10.35 -23.66 -22.30
CA ILE A 60 11.07 -23.75 -21.02
C ILE A 60 11.00 -22.44 -20.21
N LEU A 61 10.66 -21.31 -20.85
CA LEU A 61 10.59 -20.01 -20.18
C LEU A 61 9.52 -19.95 -19.09
N ILE A 62 8.42 -20.72 -19.26
CA ILE A 62 7.35 -20.78 -18.25
C ILE A 62 7.92 -21.34 -16.94
N TRP A 63 8.69 -22.44 -17.02
CA TRP A 63 9.32 -23.06 -15.87
C TRP A 63 10.39 -22.18 -15.22
N PHE A 64 11.21 -21.49 -16.04
CA PHE A 64 12.15 -20.50 -15.51
C PHE A 64 11.45 -19.42 -14.71
N LYS A 65 10.30 -18.93 -15.20
CA LYS A 65 9.52 -17.92 -14.48
C LYS A 65 9.01 -18.46 -13.14
N GLU A 66 8.51 -19.69 -13.12
CA GLU A 66 8.02 -20.31 -11.89
C GLU A 66 9.15 -20.49 -10.87
N PHE A 67 10.30 -21.05 -11.27
CA PHE A 67 11.45 -21.22 -10.38
C PHE A 67 11.97 -19.89 -9.84
N ILE A 68 12.08 -18.86 -10.70
CA ILE A 68 12.50 -17.52 -10.25
C ILE A 68 11.46 -16.94 -9.26
N GLU A 69 10.17 -17.18 -9.48
CA GLU A 69 9.13 -16.73 -8.56
C GLU A 69 9.20 -17.46 -7.21
N ASP A 70 9.47 -18.75 -7.22
CA ASP A 70 9.64 -19.56 -6.01
C ASP A 70 10.83 -19.12 -5.17
N ASP A 71 11.88 -18.58 -5.80
CA ASP A 71 13.07 -18.03 -5.14
C ASP A 71 12.94 -16.54 -4.81
N SER A 72 11.83 -15.87 -5.19
CA SER A 72 11.66 -14.42 -5.04
C SER A 72 11.16 -14.02 -3.66
N TYR A 73 11.89 -14.40 -2.62
CA TYR A 73 11.57 -14.02 -1.24
C TYR A 73 12.72 -13.27 -0.57
N LYS A 74 12.37 -12.37 0.33
CA LYS A 74 13.32 -11.66 1.19
C LYS A 74 12.89 -11.76 2.64
N THR A 75 13.81 -12.20 3.49
CA THR A 75 13.61 -12.25 4.94
C THR A 75 14.24 -11.04 5.59
N ILE A 76 13.49 -10.33 6.43
CA ILE A 76 13.99 -9.27 7.29
C ILE A 76 13.59 -9.53 8.74
N ASN A 77 14.28 -8.92 9.69
CA ASN A 77 13.93 -8.99 11.10
C ASN A 77 13.00 -7.82 11.46
N ILE A 78 11.81 -8.12 11.96
CA ILE A 78 10.85 -7.15 12.50
C ILE A 78 10.54 -7.56 13.93
N LEU A 79 10.77 -6.67 14.91
CA LEU A 79 10.49 -6.93 16.33
C LEU A 79 11.08 -8.29 16.81
N ASN A 80 12.33 -8.56 16.44
CA ASN A 80 13.07 -9.80 16.73
C ASN A 80 12.45 -11.09 16.11
N LYS A 81 11.54 -10.97 15.15
CA LYS A 81 10.96 -12.08 14.41
C LYS A 81 11.45 -12.07 12.96
N LYS A 82 11.76 -13.23 12.39
CA LYS A 82 12.02 -13.37 10.96
C LYS A 82 10.71 -13.28 10.18
N VAL A 83 10.64 -12.32 9.27
CA VAL A 83 9.45 -12.04 8.46
C VAL A 83 9.82 -12.16 6.99
N ASN A 84 9.06 -12.95 6.26
CA ASN A 84 9.29 -13.21 4.85
C ASN A 84 8.40 -12.31 3.99
N PHE A 85 8.97 -11.76 2.94
CA PHE A 85 8.25 -10.96 1.93
C PHE A 85 8.49 -11.53 0.55
N PHE A 86 7.44 -11.66 -0.22
CA PHE A 86 7.51 -11.96 -1.64
C PHE A 86 7.93 -10.71 -2.41
N VAL A 87 9.04 -10.81 -3.13
CA VAL A 87 9.71 -9.68 -3.80
C VAL A 87 10.02 -9.99 -5.28
N PRO A 88 9.00 -10.13 -6.14
CA PRO A 88 9.16 -10.56 -7.52
C PRO A 88 9.86 -9.52 -8.41
N ASN A 89 10.06 -8.30 -7.93
CA ASN A 89 10.70 -7.22 -8.69
C ASN A 89 11.47 -6.25 -7.81
N GLN A 90 12.18 -5.31 -8.44
CA GLN A 90 13.01 -4.32 -7.74
C GLN A 90 12.22 -3.35 -6.83
N ILE A 91 10.95 -3.06 -7.16
CA ILE A 91 10.13 -2.12 -6.38
C ILE A 91 9.75 -2.76 -5.06
N THR A 92 9.22 -3.98 -5.09
CA THR A 92 8.86 -4.72 -3.89
C THR A 92 10.09 -4.99 -3.01
N GLN A 93 11.23 -5.36 -3.62
CA GLN A 93 12.49 -5.51 -2.92
C GLN A 93 12.93 -4.20 -2.24
N TRP A 94 12.90 -3.08 -2.95
CA TRP A 94 13.26 -1.77 -2.42
C TRP A 94 12.36 -1.35 -1.27
N ARG A 95 11.04 -1.58 -1.35
CA ARG A 95 10.11 -1.30 -0.25
C ARG A 95 10.47 -2.07 1.01
N VAL A 96 10.81 -3.35 0.88
CA VAL A 96 11.21 -4.18 2.02
C VAL A 96 12.56 -3.72 2.59
N GLU A 97 13.53 -3.39 1.73
CA GLU A 97 14.86 -2.94 2.16
C GLU A 97 14.86 -1.58 2.85
N THR A 98 13.94 -0.69 2.45
CA THR A 98 13.84 0.67 3.00
C THR A 98 12.77 0.81 4.08
N PHE A 99 12.13 -0.28 4.48
CA PHE A 99 10.98 -0.27 5.39
C PHE A 99 11.21 0.56 6.67
N PHE A 100 12.35 0.38 7.31
CA PHE A 100 12.67 1.10 8.57
C PHE A 100 13.19 2.52 8.36
N THR A 101 13.53 2.90 7.13
CA THR A 101 14.23 4.17 6.85
C THR A 101 13.45 5.13 5.97
N LYS A 102 12.45 4.63 5.24
CA LYS A 102 11.66 5.48 4.33
C LYS A 102 10.68 6.36 5.10
N GLU A 103 10.00 5.79 6.08
CA GLU A 103 8.95 6.44 6.86
C GLU A 103 9.00 5.98 8.33
N PRO A 104 10.10 6.28 9.05
CA PRO A 104 10.26 5.85 10.44
C PRO A 104 9.16 6.42 11.34
N GLU A 105 8.65 7.61 11.05
CA GLU A 105 7.56 8.25 11.78
C GLU A 105 6.25 7.47 11.75
N THR A 106 5.97 6.73 10.67
CA THR A 106 4.80 5.85 10.59
C THR A 106 4.95 4.66 11.54
N LEU A 107 6.16 4.12 11.66
CA LEU A 107 6.44 3.05 12.62
C LEU A 107 6.36 3.55 14.07
N GLU A 108 6.92 4.73 14.37
CA GLU A 108 6.82 5.38 15.68
C GLU A 108 5.35 5.65 16.06
N TRP A 109 4.52 6.06 15.09
CA TRP A 109 3.09 6.24 15.30
C TRP A 109 2.40 4.91 15.61
N ILE A 110 2.66 3.85 14.85
CA ILE A 110 2.12 2.51 15.15
C ILE A 110 2.59 2.05 16.53
N ASP A 111 3.85 2.30 16.90
CA ASP A 111 4.41 1.94 18.21
C ASP A 111 3.70 2.63 19.38
N SER A 112 3.04 3.76 19.12
CA SER A 112 2.30 4.54 20.13
C SER A 112 0.86 4.09 20.37
N PHE A 113 0.37 3.05 19.67
CA PHE A 113 -1.01 2.59 19.85
C PHE A 113 -1.25 2.09 21.28
N ASN A 114 -2.39 2.50 21.86
CA ASN A 114 -2.78 2.04 23.18
C ASN A 114 -3.42 0.66 23.08
N ASP A 115 -2.80 -0.34 23.69
CA ASP A 115 -3.17 -1.76 23.66
C ASP A 115 -3.93 -2.26 24.92
N ASN A 116 -4.40 -1.34 25.78
CA ASN A 116 -5.23 -1.71 26.94
C ASN A 116 -6.55 -2.39 26.57
N LYS A 117 -6.96 -2.28 25.30
CA LYS A 117 -8.14 -2.94 24.72
C LYS A 117 -7.79 -3.40 23.31
N LYS A 118 -8.61 -4.28 22.73
CA LYS A 118 -8.51 -4.66 21.32
C LYS A 118 -8.35 -3.43 20.43
N ILE A 119 -7.38 -3.47 19.55
CA ILE A 119 -7.09 -2.42 18.57
C ILE A 119 -7.79 -2.76 17.26
N ILE A 120 -8.46 -1.79 16.65
CA ILE A 120 -8.95 -1.85 15.28
C ILE A 120 -8.16 -0.82 14.48
N PHE A 121 -7.35 -1.31 13.53
CA PHE A 121 -6.48 -0.48 12.68
C PHE A 121 -6.88 -0.60 11.22
N TRP A 122 -7.11 0.53 10.56
CA TRP A 122 -7.33 0.60 9.12
C TRP A 122 -6.07 1.14 8.43
N ASP A 123 -5.50 0.34 7.53
CA ASP A 123 -4.36 0.69 6.68
C ASP A 123 -4.86 0.92 5.26
N VAL A 124 -5.21 2.19 4.96
CA VAL A 124 -5.75 2.60 3.65
C VAL A 124 -4.58 2.96 2.73
N GLY A 125 -4.47 2.20 1.62
CA GLY A 125 -3.29 2.19 0.76
C GLY A 125 -2.22 1.22 1.27
N ALA A 126 -2.62 0.01 1.65
CA ALA A 126 -1.73 -0.97 2.29
C ALA A 126 -0.58 -1.45 1.39
N ASN A 127 -0.69 -1.30 0.06
CA ASN A 127 0.29 -1.71 -0.92
C ASN A 127 0.71 -3.19 -0.73
N ILE A 128 1.95 -3.50 -0.38
CA ILE A 128 2.43 -4.85 -0.12
C ILE A 128 2.28 -5.30 1.35
N GLY A 129 1.65 -4.48 2.20
CA GLY A 129 1.26 -4.82 3.57
C GLY A 129 2.32 -4.59 4.64
N LEU A 130 3.33 -3.77 4.41
CA LEU A 130 4.44 -3.57 5.37
C LEU A 130 3.97 -3.07 6.73
N TYR A 131 3.12 -2.04 6.77
CA TYR A 131 2.62 -1.45 8.02
C TYR A 131 1.57 -2.33 8.70
N SER A 132 0.70 -2.96 7.93
CA SER A 132 -0.26 -3.96 8.43
C SER A 132 0.47 -5.13 9.10
N ILE A 133 1.50 -5.68 8.46
CA ILE A 133 2.31 -6.78 9.02
C ILE A 133 3.05 -6.34 10.28
N TYR A 134 3.64 -5.12 10.27
CA TYR A 134 4.31 -4.58 11.45
C TYR A 134 3.36 -4.48 12.65
N ALA A 135 2.19 -3.88 12.46
CA ALA A 135 1.19 -3.74 13.50
C ALA A 135 0.69 -5.11 14.03
N ALA A 136 0.46 -6.08 13.13
CA ALA A 136 0.04 -7.43 13.50
C ALA A 136 1.09 -8.19 14.33
N LEU A 137 2.38 -7.93 14.07
CA LEU A 137 3.49 -8.52 14.83
C LEU A 137 3.71 -7.83 16.17
N LYS A 138 3.44 -6.53 16.24
CA LYS A 138 3.60 -5.69 17.44
C LYS A 138 2.55 -6.01 18.49
N TYR A 139 1.28 -6.07 18.09
CA TYR A 139 0.15 -6.20 19.00
C TYR A 139 -0.46 -7.59 18.97
N SER A 140 -0.73 -8.14 20.15
CA SER A 140 -1.36 -9.46 20.28
C SER A 140 -2.85 -9.42 19.94
N ASP A 141 -3.57 -8.44 20.46
CA ASP A 141 -5.01 -8.25 20.27
C ASP A 141 -5.29 -7.07 19.34
N ILE A 142 -5.16 -7.33 18.04
CA ILE A 142 -5.37 -6.35 16.98
C ILE A 142 -6.13 -6.96 15.81
N GLU A 143 -7.07 -6.20 15.29
CA GLU A 143 -7.74 -6.47 14.02
C GLU A 143 -7.34 -5.38 13.02
N ILE A 144 -6.86 -5.77 11.87
CA ILE A 144 -6.36 -4.86 10.83
C ILE A 144 -7.20 -5.04 9.57
N ILE A 145 -7.66 -3.93 9.02
CA ILE A 145 -8.31 -3.89 7.70
C ILE A 145 -7.35 -3.20 6.75
N SER A 146 -6.76 -3.98 5.86
CA SER A 146 -5.84 -3.47 4.82
C SER A 146 -6.62 -3.18 3.54
N PHE A 147 -6.76 -1.90 3.19
CA PHE A 147 -7.40 -1.48 1.95
C PHE A 147 -6.36 -1.37 0.83
N GLU A 148 -6.51 -2.17 -0.20
CA GLU A 148 -5.64 -2.14 -1.38
C GLU A 148 -6.43 -2.54 -2.62
N PRO A 149 -6.78 -1.60 -3.50
CA PRO A 149 -7.57 -1.88 -4.69
C PRO A 149 -6.77 -2.37 -5.91
N SER A 150 -5.45 -2.09 -5.98
CA SER A 150 -4.64 -2.53 -7.10
C SER A 150 -4.48 -4.03 -7.14
N THR A 151 -4.88 -4.65 -8.23
CA THR A 151 -4.80 -6.11 -8.41
C THR A 151 -3.38 -6.65 -8.37
N SER A 152 -2.40 -5.84 -8.82
CA SER A 152 -1.00 -6.19 -8.77
C SER A 152 -0.46 -6.19 -7.34
N ASN A 153 -0.84 -5.20 -6.53
CA ASN A 153 -0.45 -5.11 -5.12
C ASN A 153 -1.17 -6.16 -4.27
N LEU A 154 -2.45 -6.43 -4.53
CA LEU A 154 -3.23 -7.46 -3.84
C LEU A 154 -2.58 -8.83 -3.89
N ARG A 155 -2.02 -9.19 -5.04
CA ARG A 155 -1.27 -10.44 -5.21
C ARG A 155 -0.12 -10.55 -4.21
N ILE A 156 0.60 -9.46 -3.98
CA ILE A 156 1.73 -9.42 -3.04
C ILE A 156 1.24 -9.36 -1.60
N LEU A 157 0.28 -8.49 -1.31
CA LEU A 157 -0.31 -8.31 0.02
C LEU A 157 -0.84 -9.64 0.58
N SER A 158 -1.69 -10.33 -0.19
CA SER A 158 -2.28 -11.60 0.24
C SER A 158 -1.21 -12.68 0.50
N ARG A 159 -0.19 -12.76 -0.37
CA ARG A 159 0.92 -13.69 -0.21
C ARG A 159 1.77 -13.36 1.02
N ASN A 160 2.06 -12.07 1.25
CA ASN A 160 2.83 -11.63 2.43
C ASN A 160 2.10 -11.90 3.75
N ILE A 161 0.78 -11.75 3.79
CA ILE A 161 -0.03 -12.09 4.97
C ILE A 161 0.06 -13.61 5.23
N SER A 162 -0.20 -14.41 4.21
CA SER A 162 -0.29 -15.86 4.32
C SER A 162 1.04 -16.53 4.70
N ILE A 163 2.17 -16.15 4.07
CA ILE A 163 3.49 -16.74 4.39
C ILE A 163 3.96 -16.43 5.81
N ASN A 164 3.43 -15.37 6.43
CA ASN A 164 3.72 -14.99 7.81
C ASN A 164 2.63 -15.45 8.81
N LYS A 165 1.59 -16.16 8.34
CA LYS A 165 0.49 -16.69 9.17
C LYS A 165 -0.23 -15.59 9.96
N LEU A 166 -0.59 -14.48 9.28
CA LEU A 166 -1.23 -13.32 9.88
C LEU A 166 -2.69 -13.14 9.44
N GLU A 167 -3.28 -14.12 8.77
CA GLU A 167 -4.64 -14.11 8.24
C GLU A 167 -5.73 -13.92 9.30
N GLU A 168 -5.47 -14.34 10.53
CA GLU A 168 -6.41 -14.15 11.65
C GLU A 168 -6.44 -12.69 12.16
N LYS A 169 -5.40 -11.91 11.89
CA LYS A 169 -5.29 -10.52 12.33
C LYS A 169 -5.53 -9.51 11.23
N ILE A 170 -5.20 -9.85 9.98
CA ILE A 170 -5.25 -8.94 8.83
C ILE A 170 -6.30 -9.39 7.84
N LYS A 171 -7.31 -8.55 7.65
CA LYS A 171 -8.35 -8.72 6.65
C LYS A 171 -8.04 -7.80 5.46
N ILE A 172 -8.17 -8.29 4.24
CA ILE A 172 -8.00 -7.49 3.03
C ILE A 172 -9.36 -6.95 2.58
N ASN A 173 -9.42 -5.64 2.36
CA ASN A 173 -10.54 -5.00 1.72
C ASN A 173 -10.09 -4.43 0.36
N GLN A 174 -10.69 -4.91 -0.73
CA GLN A 174 -10.32 -4.54 -2.09
C GLN A 174 -11.06 -3.28 -2.60
N LEU A 175 -12.00 -2.75 -1.81
CA LEU A 175 -12.76 -1.57 -2.19
C LEU A 175 -11.89 -0.32 -2.09
N PRO A 176 -11.70 0.44 -3.18
CA PRO A 176 -11.14 1.77 -3.08
C PRO A 176 -12.11 2.68 -2.35
N LEU A 177 -11.53 3.56 -1.51
CA LEU A 177 -12.28 4.55 -0.76
C LEU A 177 -12.25 5.91 -1.47
N THR A 178 -13.37 6.63 -1.42
CA THR A 178 -13.53 8.00 -1.93
C THR A 178 -14.64 8.71 -1.14
N LYS A 179 -15.07 9.88 -1.58
CA LYS A 179 -16.17 10.61 -0.96
C LYS A 179 -17.55 9.99 -1.23
N ASP A 180 -17.74 9.46 -2.43
CA ASP A 180 -19.01 8.92 -2.87
C ASP A 180 -19.15 7.45 -2.51
N GLN A 181 -20.38 7.00 -2.27
CA GLN A 181 -20.64 5.62 -1.91
C GLN A 181 -21.14 4.78 -3.10
N ASN A 182 -20.74 3.52 -3.14
CA ASN A 182 -21.35 2.45 -3.92
C ASN A 182 -21.44 2.72 -5.43
N GLN A 183 -20.30 3.08 -6.05
CA GLN A 183 -20.26 3.32 -7.48
C GLN A 183 -19.06 2.70 -8.18
N TYR A 184 -19.20 2.45 -9.48
CA TYR A 184 -18.10 2.06 -10.34
C TYR A 184 -17.40 3.29 -10.89
N LEU A 185 -16.18 3.54 -10.44
CA LEU A 185 -15.31 4.59 -10.95
C LEU A 185 -14.08 4.01 -11.64
N MET A 186 -13.38 4.85 -12.37
CA MET A 186 -12.14 4.49 -13.01
C MET A 186 -11.03 4.38 -11.97
N PHE A 187 -10.35 3.23 -11.93
CA PHE A 187 -9.08 3.06 -11.23
C PHE A 187 -7.96 3.18 -12.26
N GLU A 188 -7.01 4.03 -12.01
CA GLU A 188 -5.95 4.38 -12.92
C GLU A 188 -4.60 4.16 -12.25
N GLU A 189 -3.72 3.44 -12.95
CA GLU A 189 -2.39 3.08 -12.47
C GLU A 189 -1.33 3.68 -13.41
N SER A 190 -0.37 4.42 -12.87
CA SER A 190 0.72 5.00 -13.65
C SER A 190 1.68 3.94 -14.18
N GLU A 191 1.82 2.82 -13.47
CA GLU A 191 2.57 1.63 -13.89
C GLU A 191 1.83 0.37 -13.41
N PHE A 192 1.80 -0.68 -14.23
CA PHE A 192 1.28 -1.98 -13.83
C PHE A 192 2.41 -2.88 -13.34
N ILE A 193 2.92 -2.54 -12.15
CA ILE A 193 4.05 -3.23 -11.50
C ILE A 193 3.71 -3.42 -10.03
N GLU A 194 3.90 -4.63 -9.52
CA GLU A 194 3.67 -4.94 -8.11
C GLU A 194 4.54 -4.08 -7.19
N GLY A 195 3.94 -3.58 -6.12
CA GLY A 195 4.57 -2.67 -5.18
C GLY A 195 4.61 -1.22 -5.65
N TRP A 196 4.13 -0.92 -6.86
CA TRP A 196 4.05 0.46 -7.33
C TRP A 196 2.98 1.22 -6.55
N SER A 197 3.21 2.50 -6.36
CA SER A 197 2.26 3.51 -5.87
C SER A 197 1.92 4.46 -7.02
N MET A 198 1.29 5.58 -6.74
CA MET A 198 0.80 6.57 -7.71
C MET A 198 -0.36 6.03 -8.56
N ASN A 199 -1.36 5.54 -7.85
CA ASN A 199 -2.64 5.10 -8.40
C ASN A 199 -3.73 6.08 -7.96
N THR A 200 -4.80 6.21 -8.74
CA THR A 200 -5.93 7.08 -8.39
C THR A 200 -7.27 6.41 -8.68
N PHE A 201 -8.29 6.79 -7.92
CA PHE A 201 -9.65 6.28 -8.07
C PHE A 201 -10.65 7.43 -8.26
N GLY A 202 -11.26 7.47 -9.44
CA GLY A 202 -12.32 8.42 -9.79
C GLY A 202 -11.88 9.86 -10.06
N ALA A 203 -10.71 10.28 -9.61
CA ALA A 203 -10.25 11.65 -9.72
C ALA A 203 -9.38 11.95 -10.95
N GLY A 204 -8.65 10.94 -11.47
CA GLY A 204 -7.77 11.11 -12.64
C GLY A 204 -6.58 12.03 -12.40
N ILE A 205 -6.18 12.23 -11.14
CA ILE A 205 -5.07 13.08 -10.73
C ILE A 205 -3.98 12.30 -10.02
N ASP A 206 -2.77 12.82 -10.04
CA ASP A 206 -1.64 12.31 -9.28
C ASP A 206 -1.52 12.98 -7.89
N PHE A 207 -0.49 12.62 -7.14
CA PHE A 207 -0.22 13.16 -5.80
C PHE A 207 0.10 14.67 -5.78
N GLU A 208 0.33 15.30 -6.94
CA GLU A 208 0.49 16.77 -7.07
C GLU A 208 -0.80 17.46 -7.53
N GLY A 209 -1.90 16.71 -7.70
CA GLY A 209 -3.17 17.24 -8.23
C GLY A 209 -3.15 17.49 -9.74
N LYS A 210 -2.16 16.97 -10.46
CA LYS A 210 -2.06 17.08 -11.91
C LYS A 210 -2.75 15.92 -12.60
N SER A 211 -3.23 16.14 -13.85
CA SER A 211 -3.83 15.09 -14.65
C SER A 211 -2.87 13.92 -14.82
N MET A 212 -3.31 12.73 -14.42
CA MET A 212 -2.56 11.50 -14.52
C MET A 212 -2.54 10.99 -15.97
N GLN A 213 -1.42 10.39 -16.37
CA GLN A 213 -1.28 9.67 -17.64
C GLN A 213 -1.12 8.18 -17.33
N PRO A 214 -2.23 7.44 -17.17
CA PRO A 214 -2.18 6.05 -16.74
C PRO A 214 -1.69 5.13 -17.85
N LYS A 215 -0.93 4.10 -17.49
CA LYS A 215 -0.61 2.97 -18.37
C LYS A 215 -1.64 1.86 -18.31
N ASN A 216 -2.36 1.76 -17.21
CA ASN A 216 -3.42 0.80 -17.02
C ASN A 216 -4.62 1.46 -16.36
N ARG A 217 -5.83 1.12 -16.82
CA ARG A 217 -7.07 1.64 -16.25
C ARG A 217 -8.22 0.67 -16.43
N TYR A 218 -9.06 0.59 -15.42
CA TYR A 218 -10.25 -0.25 -15.41
C TYR A 218 -11.26 0.30 -14.39
N LYS A 219 -12.53 -0.09 -14.52
CA LYS A 219 -13.56 0.28 -13.57
C LYS A 219 -13.63 -0.73 -12.45
N ILE A 220 -13.63 -0.25 -11.21
CA ILE A 220 -13.90 -1.08 -10.02
C ILE A 220 -14.97 -0.41 -9.17
N PHE A 221 -15.62 -1.22 -8.35
CA PHE A 221 -16.62 -0.77 -7.39
C PHE A 221 -15.91 -0.21 -6.17
N GLY A 222 -16.28 1.00 -5.75
CA GLY A 222 -15.75 1.64 -4.56
C GLY A 222 -16.86 2.23 -3.70
N THR A 223 -16.48 2.69 -2.52
CA THR A 223 -17.40 3.23 -1.51
C THR A 223 -16.72 4.28 -0.64
N ASN A 224 -17.39 4.73 0.41
CA ASN A 224 -16.84 5.63 1.40
C ASN A 224 -16.85 5.01 2.82
N ILE A 225 -16.14 5.66 3.74
CA ILE A 225 -16.00 5.20 5.13
C ILE A 225 -17.35 5.26 5.87
N ASN A 226 -18.14 6.33 5.65
CA ASN A 226 -19.45 6.48 6.27
C ASN A 226 -20.33 5.26 5.98
N TYR A 227 -20.43 4.84 4.71
CA TYR A 227 -21.22 3.69 4.32
C TYR A 227 -20.77 2.38 4.99
N LEU A 228 -19.45 2.15 5.06
CA LEU A 228 -18.92 0.92 5.66
C LEU A 228 -19.24 0.81 7.15
N ILE A 229 -19.22 1.93 7.87
CA ILE A 229 -19.51 1.98 9.32
C ILE A 229 -21.01 1.97 9.57
N GLU A 230 -21.78 2.83 8.90
CA GLU A 230 -23.23 2.97 9.07
C GLU A 230 -23.96 1.64 8.84
N ASN A 231 -23.53 0.87 7.85
CA ASN A 231 -24.13 -0.43 7.53
C ASN A 231 -23.51 -1.59 8.30
N ASN A 232 -22.69 -1.34 9.32
CA ASN A 232 -22.01 -2.35 10.14
C ASN A 232 -21.22 -3.39 9.32
N ILE A 233 -20.70 -2.97 8.14
CA ILE A 233 -19.82 -3.81 7.32
C ILE A 233 -18.45 -3.93 8.00
N LEU A 234 -17.97 -2.83 8.55
CA LEU A 234 -16.75 -2.76 9.34
C LEU A 234 -16.98 -2.00 10.64
N SER A 235 -16.26 -2.39 11.67
CA SER A 235 -16.26 -1.69 12.96
C SER A 235 -15.51 -0.37 12.87
N ILE A 236 -15.90 0.61 13.68
CA ILE A 236 -15.19 1.90 13.79
C ILE A 236 -13.73 1.65 14.17
N PRO A 237 -12.77 2.18 13.42
CA PRO A 237 -11.36 1.99 13.73
C PRO A 237 -10.89 2.85 14.91
N ASN A 238 -9.90 2.35 15.65
CA ASN A 238 -9.22 3.18 16.65
C ASN A 238 -8.08 4.00 16.00
N TYR A 239 -7.48 3.46 14.95
CA TYR A 239 -6.37 4.09 14.23
C TYR A 239 -6.58 3.93 12.73
N ILE A 240 -6.30 5.00 11.99
CA ILE A 240 -6.46 5.03 10.53
C ILE A 240 -5.17 5.58 9.92
N LYS A 241 -4.55 4.83 9.01
CA LYS A 241 -3.53 5.36 8.09
C LYS A 241 -4.19 5.60 6.74
N ILE A 242 -3.96 6.77 6.12
CA ILE A 242 -4.41 7.08 4.77
C ILE A 242 -3.20 7.55 3.96
N ASP A 243 -2.84 6.77 2.93
CA ASP A 243 -1.69 7.02 2.06
C ASP A 243 -1.99 6.41 0.68
N VAL A 244 -2.68 7.19 -0.18
CA VAL A 244 -3.27 6.74 -1.44
C VAL A 244 -2.86 7.58 -2.66
N ASP A 245 -1.81 8.40 -2.50
CA ASP A 245 -1.16 9.17 -3.56
C ASP A 245 -2.07 10.24 -4.24
N GLY A 246 -2.87 11.02 -3.45
CA GLY A 246 -3.48 12.26 -3.95
C GLY A 246 -4.97 12.46 -3.70
N ILE A 247 -5.71 11.44 -3.28
CA ILE A 247 -7.16 11.54 -3.03
C ILE A 247 -7.53 11.44 -1.54
N GLU A 248 -6.59 11.66 -0.64
CA GLU A 248 -6.78 11.56 0.82
C GLU A 248 -7.91 12.45 1.31
N HIS A 249 -8.02 13.68 0.78
CA HIS A 249 -9.10 14.62 1.09
C HIS A 249 -10.49 14.06 0.72
N LEU A 250 -10.62 13.38 -0.42
CA LEU A 250 -11.88 12.75 -0.82
C LEU A 250 -12.27 11.60 0.12
N ILE A 251 -11.30 10.86 0.61
CA ILE A 251 -11.54 9.80 1.60
C ILE A 251 -12.01 10.40 2.93
N LEU A 252 -11.41 11.52 3.35
CA LEU A 252 -11.83 12.25 4.56
C LEU A 252 -13.25 12.83 4.42
N GLU A 253 -13.59 13.42 3.26
CA GLU A 253 -14.97 13.84 2.98
C GLU A 253 -15.94 12.66 3.13
N GLY A 254 -15.56 11.48 2.64
CA GLY A 254 -16.35 10.24 2.76
C GLY A 254 -16.36 9.59 4.15
N ALA A 255 -15.66 10.19 5.12
CA ALA A 255 -15.62 9.78 6.53
C ALA A 255 -16.26 10.82 7.46
N SER A 256 -16.81 11.91 6.91
CA SER A 256 -17.25 13.10 7.66
C SER A 256 -18.11 12.83 8.88
N ASP A 257 -18.97 11.82 8.84
CA ASP A 257 -19.93 11.52 9.90
C ASP A 257 -19.30 10.83 11.11
N TYR A 258 -18.05 10.31 10.94
CA TYR A 258 -17.36 9.55 11.96
C TYR A 258 -16.02 10.14 12.40
N LEU A 259 -15.52 11.21 11.77
CA LEU A 259 -14.23 11.80 12.14
C LEU A 259 -14.16 12.26 13.61
N ASP A 260 -15.27 12.73 14.16
CA ASP A 260 -15.38 13.15 15.57
C ASP A 260 -15.75 12.01 16.53
N ASN A 261 -15.82 10.77 16.05
CA ASN A 261 -16.19 9.64 16.90
C ASN A 261 -15.08 9.34 17.91
N SER A 262 -15.45 9.19 19.17
CA SER A 262 -14.52 8.98 20.30
C SER A 262 -13.74 7.66 20.24
N GLU A 263 -14.16 6.69 19.41
CA GLU A 263 -13.44 5.46 19.18
C GLU A 263 -12.18 5.70 18.33
N ILE A 264 -12.19 6.71 17.43
CA ILE A 264 -11.03 7.09 16.62
C ILE A 264 -10.07 7.89 17.48
N ARG A 265 -8.94 7.29 17.82
CA ARG A 265 -7.94 7.87 18.72
C ARG A 265 -6.89 8.70 17.98
N SER A 266 -6.52 8.25 16.78
CA SER A 266 -5.50 8.93 15.99
C SER A 266 -5.55 8.52 14.53
N MET A 267 -5.15 9.44 13.65
CA MET A 267 -5.00 9.22 12.21
C MET A 267 -3.61 9.64 11.74
N SER A 268 -3.05 8.89 10.79
CA SER A 268 -1.83 9.23 10.04
C SER A 268 -2.19 9.42 8.58
N ILE A 269 -2.06 10.64 8.07
CA ILE A 269 -2.48 11.00 6.72
C ILE A 269 -1.29 11.58 5.96
N GLU A 270 -1.03 11.08 4.74
CA GLU A 270 -0.03 11.66 3.86
C GLU A 270 -0.65 12.82 3.07
N LEU A 271 -0.18 14.05 3.31
CA LEU A 271 -0.65 15.25 2.61
C LEU A 271 0.49 15.91 1.85
N ASN A 272 0.20 16.43 0.66
CA ASN A 272 1.15 17.19 -0.14
C ASN A 272 0.87 18.69 0.01
N GLU A 273 1.80 19.44 0.64
CA GLU A 273 1.69 20.89 0.85
C GLU A 273 1.51 21.70 -0.45
N ASN A 274 1.97 21.17 -1.59
CA ASN A 274 1.83 21.82 -2.87
C ASN A 274 0.47 21.57 -3.55
N PHE A 275 -0.32 20.63 -3.01
CA PHE A 275 -1.66 20.34 -3.50
C PHE A 275 -2.69 21.04 -2.61
N LYS A 276 -3.05 22.27 -3.00
CA LYS A 276 -3.90 23.18 -2.18
C LYS A 276 -5.27 22.60 -1.83
N GLU A 277 -5.85 21.79 -2.70
CA GLU A 277 -7.17 21.18 -2.48
C GLU A 277 -7.12 20.17 -1.34
N GLN A 278 -6.03 19.41 -1.19
CA GLN A 278 -5.82 18.54 -0.04
C GLN A 278 -5.66 19.30 1.27
N PHE A 279 -5.15 20.53 1.20
CA PHE A 279 -4.76 21.28 2.39
C PHE A 279 -5.90 22.13 2.96
N ASN A 280 -6.88 22.50 2.12
CA ASN A 280 -7.98 23.39 2.48
C ASN A 280 -9.31 22.64 2.73
N SER A 281 -9.33 21.34 2.53
CA SER A 281 -10.47 20.47 2.85
C SER A 281 -10.39 19.99 4.29
#